data_7d8a927acf804dc8216f3faecec01e25
#
_entry.id   7d8a927acf804dc8216f3faecec01e25
#
_cell.length_a   1.000
_cell.length_b   1.000
_cell.length_c   1.000
_cell.angle_alpha   90.00
_cell.angle_beta   90.00
_cell.angle_gamma   90.00
#
_symmetry.space_group_name_H-M   'P 1'
#
loop_
_entity.id
_entity.type
_entity.pdbx_description
1 polymer ?
#
loop_
_entity_poly.entity_id
_entity_poly.type
_entity_poly.pdbx_seq_one_letter_code
_entity_poly.pdbx_strand_id
1 'polypeptide(L)'
;MKKTERQEQMILRVLRENNMLTLSQVAELLDVSESTVRRLFIRLEERGVAIRRHGGIQLLRKNHTVDYLYEKVEGLSVKQKERIARYAAQQVENGDVLYIDSGTTMACFCSALADRLSLGQLSDLTIFTNSLVNLELLSPHITVKLIGGEYRSNRRDFSGYLAEKLLDGLHFSKCFLGADGFHTKYGFTATDFSTAHLNELVLSSTDRSYVVIDSSKFTVASVISYSHGDNVYAVITDKTPTKPIIDQLTERDIQLLVC
;
A
#
# COMPACT_ATOMS: atom_id res chain seq x y z
N MET A 1 19.63 20.07 -27.29
CA MET A 1 19.21 18.65 -27.12
C MET A 1 19.21 17.97 -28.48
N LYS A 2 19.90 16.85 -28.64
CA LYS A 2 19.98 16.13 -29.93
C LYS A 2 18.60 15.53 -30.27
N LYS A 3 18.29 15.41 -31.57
CA LYS A 3 17.01 14.86 -32.06
C LYS A 3 16.65 13.52 -31.42
N THR A 4 17.64 12.65 -31.26
CA THR A 4 17.49 11.33 -30.63
C THR A 4 17.10 11.40 -29.15
N GLU A 5 17.67 12.34 -28.40
CA GLU A 5 17.33 12.55 -26.98
C GLU A 5 15.89 13.01 -26.80
N ARG A 6 15.40 13.86 -27.70
CA ARG A 6 13.98 14.27 -27.75
C ARG A 6 13.04 13.09 -28.00
N GLN A 7 13.42 12.22 -28.92
CA GLN A 7 12.64 11.02 -29.26
C GLN A 7 12.61 10.04 -28.06
N GLU A 8 13.74 9.81 -27.42
CA GLU A 8 13.83 8.96 -26.22
C GLU A 8 12.95 9.52 -25.08
N GLN A 9 12.99 10.82 -24.84
CA GLN A 9 12.14 11.45 -23.81
C GLN A 9 10.64 11.33 -24.13
N MET A 10 10.26 11.45 -25.39
CA MET A 10 8.88 11.28 -25.82
C MET A 10 8.38 9.85 -25.57
N ILE A 11 9.19 8.84 -25.94
CA ILE A 11 8.91 7.42 -25.65
C ILE A 11 8.74 7.22 -24.14
N LEU A 12 9.67 7.70 -23.34
CA LEU A 12 9.62 7.53 -21.88
C LEU A 12 8.42 8.24 -21.25
N ARG A 13 8.01 9.39 -21.77
CA ARG A 13 6.79 10.08 -21.32
C ARG A 13 5.55 9.23 -21.55
N VAL A 14 5.36 8.71 -22.74
CA VAL A 14 4.17 7.89 -23.08
C VAL A 14 4.21 6.53 -22.40
N LEU A 15 5.41 5.95 -22.18
CA LEU A 15 5.58 4.72 -21.40
C LEU A 15 5.18 4.87 -19.92
N ARG A 16 5.32 6.05 -19.33
CA ARG A 16 4.85 6.31 -17.96
C ARG A 16 3.34 6.22 -17.83
N GLU A 17 2.62 6.56 -18.90
CA GLU A 17 1.15 6.54 -18.94
C GLU A 17 0.60 5.16 -19.34
N ASN A 18 1.28 4.45 -20.25
CA ASN A 18 0.74 3.24 -20.89
C ASN A 18 1.45 1.93 -20.51
N ASN A 19 2.44 1.96 -19.62
CA ASN A 19 3.26 0.82 -19.19
C ASN A 19 4.03 0.07 -20.28
N MET A 20 3.50 -0.09 -21.49
CA MET A 20 4.10 -0.77 -22.63
C MET A 20 3.70 -0.07 -23.93
N LEU A 21 4.62 -0.01 -24.88
CA LEU A 21 4.39 0.51 -26.24
C LEU A 21 4.89 -0.51 -27.27
N THR A 22 4.11 -0.73 -28.31
CA THR A 22 4.52 -1.56 -29.45
C THR A 22 5.43 -0.78 -30.41
N LEU A 23 6.14 -1.52 -31.26
CA LEU A 23 6.97 -0.91 -32.32
C LEU A 23 6.15 0.03 -33.21
N SER A 24 4.96 -0.41 -33.65
CA SER A 24 4.06 0.35 -34.50
C SER A 24 3.55 1.64 -33.84
N GLN A 25 3.15 1.56 -32.57
CA GLN A 25 2.71 2.74 -31.82
C GLN A 25 3.81 3.81 -31.70
N VAL A 26 5.05 3.40 -31.48
CA VAL A 26 6.18 4.34 -31.40
C VAL A 26 6.60 4.84 -32.78
N ALA A 27 6.50 4.03 -33.82
CA ALA A 27 6.75 4.46 -35.19
C ALA A 27 5.79 5.57 -35.62
N GLU A 28 4.50 5.41 -35.35
CA GLU A 28 3.44 6.38 -35.54
C GLU A 28 3.64 7.65 -34.71
N LEU A 29 3.88 7.49 -33.38
CA LEU A 29 4.09 8.59 -32.45
C LEU A 29 5.24 9.53 -32.85
N LEU A 30 6.32 8.98 -33.39
CA LEU A 30 7.54 9.72 -33.72
C LEU A 30 7.68 10.03 -35.21
N ASP A 31 6.78 9.53 -36.06
CA ASP A 31 6.86 9.59 -37.52
C ASP A 31 8.22 9.10 -38.05
N VAL A 32 8.59 7.86 -37.66
CA VAL A 32 9.84 7.23 -38.04
C VAL A 32 9.66 5.75 -38.42
N SER A 33 10.61 5.18 -39.15
CA SER A 33 10.58 3.75 -39.50
C SER A 33 10.76 2.86 -38.25
N GLU A 34 10.18 1.66 -38.30
CA GLU A 34 10.36 0.66 -37.22
C GLU A 34 11.84 0.33 -36.95
N SER A 35 12.70 0.39 -37.97
CA SER A 35 14.13 0.19 -37.79
C SER A 35 14.78 1.28 -36.94
N THR A 36 14.27 2.51 -37.01
CA THR A 36 14.68 3.60 -36.14
C THR A 36 14.17 3.39 -34.71
N VAL A 37 12.91 2.95 -34.57
CA VAL A 37 12.32 2.61 -33.26
C VAL A 37 13.11 1.50 -32.58
N ARG A 38 13.49 0.44 -33.29
CA ARG A 38 14.31 -0.65 -32.74
C ARG A 38 15.63 -0.15 -32.18
N ARG A 39 16.29 0.79 -32.85
CA ARG A 39 17.52 1.43 -32.37
C ARG A 39 17.30 2.27 -31.12
N LEU A 40 16.18 3.01 -31.05
CA LEU A 40 15.82 3.76 -29.86
C LEU A 40 15.51 2.83 -28.68
N PHE A 41 14.83 1.70 -28.92
CA PHE A 41 14.56 0.69 -27.88
C PHE A 41 15.84 0.07 -27.33
N ILE A 42 16.81 -0.28 -28.20
CA ILE A 42 18.13 -0.79 -27.78
C ILE A 42 18.81 0.22 -26.85
N ARG A 43 18.86 1.49 -27.24
CA ARG A 43 19.49 2.56 -26.44
C ARG A 43 18.82 2.77 -25.09
N LEU A 44 17.48 2.72 -25.04
CA LEU A 44 16.73 2.84 -23.78
C LEU A 44 16.99 1.63 -22.86
N GLU A 45 17.15 0.44 -23.43
CA GLU A 45 17.52 -0.78 -22.69
C GLU A 45 18.97 -0.74 -22.19
N GLU A 46 19.93 -0.33 -23.03
CA GLU A 46 21.34 -0.14 -22.65
C GLU A 46 21.51 0.91 -21.53
N ARG A 47 20.67 1.93 -21.52
CA ARG A 47 20.60 2.93 -20.44
C ARG A 47 19.91 2.41 -19.17
N GLY A 48 19.37 1.20 -19.17
CA GLY A 48 18.68 0.60 -18.06
C GLY A 48 17.42 1.33 -17.61
N VAL A 49 16.73 2.01 -18.57
CA VAL A 49 15.47 2.74 -18.27
C VAL A 49 14.22 2.04 -18.83
N ALA A 50 14.41 1.10 -19.76
CA ALA A 50 13.32 0.30 -20.33
C ALA A 50 13.84 -1.10 -20.69
N ILE A 51 12.94 -2.08 -20.83
CA ILE A 51 13.24 -3.45 -21.28
C ILE A 51 12.44 -3.78 -22.52
N ARG A 52 13.08 -4.38 -23.52
CA ARG A 52 12.38 -4.86 -24.70
C ARG A 52 11.62 -6.15 -24.40
N ARG A 53 10.39 -6.23 -24.87
CA ARG A 53 9.51 -7.41 -24.84
C ARG A 53 9.13 -7.79 -26.24
N HIS A 54 8.54 -8.97 -26.42
CA HIS A 54 8.07 -9.43 -27.72
C HIS A 54 7.10 -8.41 -28.32
N GLY A 55 7.51 -7.76 -29.41
CA GLY A 55 6.71 -6.75 -30.12
C GLY A 55 6.75 -5.32 -29.60
N GLY A 56 7.52 -5.00 -28.51
CA GLY A 56 7.50 -3.65 -27.96
C GLY A 56 8.58 -3.34 -26.93
N ILE A 57 8.35 -2.28 -26.18
CA ILE A 57 9.20 -1.83 -25.08
C ILE A 57 8.33 -1.54 -23.85
N GLN A 58 8.84 -1.89 -22.72
CA GLN A 58 8.25 -1.65 -21.40
C GLN A 58 9.21 -0.83 -20.55
N LEU A 59 8.69 0.12 -19.78
CA LEU A 59 9.52 0.86 -18.83
C LEU A 59 10.24 -0.12 -17.89
N LEU A 60 11.56 -0.06 -17.82
CA LEU A 60 12.29 -0.75 -16.76
C LEU A 60 12.06 0.07 -15.49
N ARG A 61 11.02 -0.29 -14.76
CA ARG A 61 10.86 0.24 -13.41
C ARG A 61 12.06 -0.32 -12.63
N LYS A 62 13.08 0.51 -12.39
CA LYS A 62 14.08 0.21 -11.38
C LYS A 62 13.30 -0.09 -10.13
N ASN A 63 13.39 -1.35 -9.67
CA ASN A 63 12.69 -1.88 -8.51
C ASN A 63 11.34 -1.22 -8.29
N HIS A 64 10.24 -1.95 -8.40
CA HIS A 64 8.89 -1.45 -8.11
C HIS A 64 8.78 -0.96 -6.65
N THR A 65 9.47 0.09 -6.32
CA THR A 65 8.90 1.13 -5.53
C THR A 65 8.02 1.88 -6.52
N VAL A 66 6.76 1.52 -6.66
CA VAL A 66 5.76 2.49 -7.05
C VAL A 66 6.13 3.70 -6.21
N ASP A 67 6.43 4.85 -6.83
CA ASP A 67 6.67 6.07 -6.07
C ASP A 67 5.37 6.36 -5.33
N TYR A 68 5.21 5.69 -4.18
CA TYR A 68 4.10 5.93 -3.28
C TYR A 68 4.26 7.37 -2.82
N LEU A 69 3.35 8.20 -3.23
CA LEU A 69 3.24 9.58 -2.76
C LEU A 69 1.94 9.67 -2.00
N TYR A 70 2.05 9.88 -0.70
CA TYR A 70 0.90 9.96 0.20
C TYR A 70 -0.18 10.89 -0.35
N GLU A 71 0.20 12.11 -0.77
CA GLU A 71 -0.69 13.15 -1.28
C GLU A 71 -1.45 12.72 -2.56
N LYS A 72 -0.87 11.85 -3.39
CA LYS A 72 -1.54 11.31 -4.59
C LYS A 72 -2.53 10.21 -4.24
N VAL A 73 -2.19 9.36 -3.27
CA VAL A 73 -3.02 8.22 -2.88
C VAL A 73 -4.16 8.66 -1.95
N GLU A 74 -3.97 9.71 -1.17
CA GLU A 74 -4.96 10.28 -0.26
C GLU A 74 -6.27 10.60 -0.98
N GLY A 75 -6.21 11.25 -2.15
CA GLY A 75 -7.36 11.63 -2.97
C GLY A 75 -8.06 10.48 -3.70
N LEU A 76 -7.51 9.24 -3.67
CA LEU A 76 -8.11 8.10 -4.34
C LEU A 76 -9.09 7.35 -3.42
N SER A 77 -10.24 6.93 -3.95
CA SER A 77 -11.24 6.10 -3.23
C SER A 77 -11.66 6.68 -1.86
N VAL A 78 -11.75 7.99 -1.74
CA VAL A 78 -12.00 8.68 -0.45
C VAL A 78 -13.25 8.16 0.25
N LYS A 79 -14.41 8.13 -0.45
CA LYS A 79 -15.67 7.65 0.11
C LYS A 79 -15.62 6.21 0.60
N GLN A 80 -14.90 5.35 -0.13
CA GLN A 80 -14.69 3.95 0.26
C GLN A 80 -13.86 3.88 1.54
N LYS A 81 -12.73 4.59 1.58
CA LYS A 81 -11.85 4.64 2.77
C LYS A 81 -12.56 5.15 4.01
N GLU A 82 -13.35 6.23 3.89
CA GLU A 82 -14.13 6.77 5.01
C GLU A 82 -15.18 5.78 5.53
N ARG A 83 -15.84 5.03 4.63
CA ARG A 83 -16.82 4.01 5.02
C ARG A 83 -16.17 2.86 5.76
N ILE A 84 -15.09 2.30 5.18
CA ILE A 84 -14.28 1.24 5.77
C ILE A 84 -13.72 1.69 7.13
N ALA A 85 -13.19 2.90 7.19
CA ALA A 85 -12.59 3.50 8.39
C ALA A 85 -13.59 3.57 9.56
N ARG A 86 -14.80 4.08 9.31
CA ARG A 86 -15.86 4.14 10.33
C ARG A 86 -16.25 2.75 10.84
N TYR A 87 -16.34 1.77 9.96
CA TYR A 87 -16.65 0.40 10.35
C TYR A 87 -15.49 -0.24 11.14
N ALA A 88 -14.26 -0.05 10.67
CA ALA A 88 -13.05 -0.53 11.37
C ALA A 88 -12.93 0.09 12.77
N ALA A 89 -13.21 1.39 12.92
CA ALA A 89 -13.17 2.05 14.21
C ALA A 89 -14.17 1.46 15.23
N GLN A 90 -15.28 0.86 14.78
CA GLN A 90 -16.23 0.17 15.68
C GLN A 90 -15.68 -1.13 16.26
N GLN A 91 -14.61 -1.69 15.69
CA GLN A 91 -13.95 -2.89 16.22
C GLN A 91 -13.03 -2.59 17.41
N VAL A 92 -12.82 -1.31 17.73
CA VAL A 92 -11.99 -0.87 18.87
C VAL A 92 -12.84 -0.83 20.12
N GLU A 93 -12.30 -1.40 21.20
CA GLU A 93 -12.93 -1.52 22.52
C GLU A 93 -12.07 -0.84 23.58
N ASN A 94 -12.68 -0.54 24.74
CA ASN A 94 -11.96 0.03 25.86
C ASN A 94 -10.86 -0.92 26.35
N GLY A 95 -9.71 -0.37 26.71
CA GLY A 95 -8.56 -1.14 27.18
C GLY A 95 -7.69 -1.77 26.09
N ASP A 96 -8.04 -1.61 24.82
CA ASP A 96 -7.25 -2.16 23.72
C ASP A 96 -5.82 -1.59 23.68
N VAL A 97 -4.87 -2.47 23.38
CA VAL A 97 -3.51 -2.13 22.98
C VAL A 97 -3.43 -2.25 21.47
N LEU A 98 -3.39 -1.13 20.77
CA LEU A 98 -3.53 -1.05 19.33
C LEU A 98 -2.19 -0.79 18.62
N TYR A 99 -1.96 -1.47 17.50
CA TYR A 99 -1.05 -1.00 16.47
C TYR A 99 -1.84 -0.53 15.25
N ILE A 100 -1.54 0.65 14.75
CA ILE A 100 -2.17 1.26 13.56
C ILE A 100 -1.07 1.54 12.54
N ASP A 101 -1.12 0.83 11.40
CA ASP A 101 -0.20 0.98 10.27
C ASP A 101 -0.29 2.38 9.64
N SER A 102 0.64 2.69 8.78
CA SER A 102 0.63 3.90 7.98
C SER A 102 -0.32 3.82 6.77
N GLY A 103 -0.45 4.92 6.05
CA GLY A 103 -1.21 5.01 4.81
C GLY A 103 -2.56 5.69 4.93
N THR A 104 -3.12 6.00 3.78
CA THR A 104 -4.28 6.91 3.68
C THR A 104 -5.59 6.30 4.19
N THR A 105 -5.76 4.98 4.13
CA THR A 105 -6.92 4.29 4.73
C THR A 105 -6.82 4.33 6.25
N MET A 106 -5.63 4.16 6.79
CA MET A 106 -5.38 4.25 8.23
C MET A 106 -5.53 5.67 8.77
N ALA A 107 -5.21 6.69 7.99
CA ALA A 107 -5.50 8.07 8.35
C ALA A 107 -7.02 8.32 8.47
N CYS A 108 -7.83 7.82 7.54
CA CYS A 108 -9.28 7.87 7.68
C CYS A 108 -9.78 7.11 8.92
N PHE A 109 -9.18 5.95 9.22
CA PHE A 109 -9.47 5.19 10.44
C PHE A 109 -9.13 5.98 11.70
N CYS A 110 -7.96 6.62 11.76
CA CYS A 110 -7.57 7.47 12.89
C CYS A 110 -8.50 8.68 13.05
N SER A 111 -8.97 9.28 11.97
CA SER A 111 -9.99 10.34 12.04
C SER A 111 -11.29 9.83 12.66
N ALA A 112 -11.80 8.68 12.22
CA ALA A 112 -13.00 8.09 12.81
C ALA A 112 -12.81 7.66 14.26
N LEU A 113 -11.60 7.23 14.64
CA LEU A 113 -11.25 6.88 16.02
C LEU A 113 -11.17 8.14 16.90
N ALA A 114 -10.59 9.24 16.37
CA ALA A 114 -10.55 10.54 17.04
C ALA A 114 -11.95 11.08 17.34
N ASP A 115 -12.91 10.92 16.42
CA ASP A 115 -14.31 11.28 16.66
C ASP A 115 -14.89 10.51 17.85
N ARG A 116 -14.67 9.19 17.94
CA ARG A 116 -15.14 8.35 19.03
C ARG A 116 -14.49 8.72 20.37
N LEU A 117 -13.20 9.05 20.37
CA LEU A 117 -12.49 9.53 21.55
C LEU A 117 -13.04 10.86 22.03
N SER A 118 -13.26 11.81 21.12
CA SER A 118 -13.83 13.14 21.43
C SER A 118 -15.23 13.06 22.04
N LEU A 119 -16.01 12.05 21.64
CA LEU A 119 -17.36 11.79 22.15
C LEU A 119 -17.35 10.98 23.45
N GLY A 120 -16.19 10.63 24.01
CA GLY A 120 -16.07 9.83 25.21
C GLY A 120 -16.56 8.38 25.08
N GLN A 121 -16.61 7.86 23.83
CA GLN A 121 -17.05 6.48 23.55
C GLN A 121 -15.97 5.44 23.79
N LEU A 122 -14.73 5.87 23.98
CA LEU A 122 -13.57 5.00 24.19
C LEU A 122 -12.69 5.55 25.31
N SER A 123 -12.16 4.65 26.13
CA SER A 123 -11.24 4.94 27.22
C SER A 123 -10.14 3.87 27.33
N ASP A 124 -9.08 4.21 28.05
CA ASP A 124 -7.99 3.30 28.45
C ASP A 124 -7.24 2.65 27.28
N LEU A 125 -7.24 3.29 26.11
CA LEU A 125 -6.51 2.80 24.94
C LEU A 125 -5.00 3.07 25.08
N THR A 126 -4.20 2.11 24.60
CA THR A 126 -2.78 2.30 24.31
C THR A 126 -2.58 2.19 22.81
N ILE A 127 -2.13 3.27 22.16
CA ILE A 127 -2.03 3.32 20.70
C ILE A 127 -0.57 3.46 20.26
N PHE A 128 -0.14 2.55 19.38
CA PHE A 128 1.13 2.59 18.69
C PHE A 128 0.90 2.81 17.19
N THR A 129 1.76 3.58 16.55
CA THR A 129 1.77 3.77 15.10
C THR A 129 3.15 4.14 14.61
N ASN A 130 3.49 3.78 13.37
CA ASN A 130 4.67 4.27 12.68
C ASN A 130 4.38 5.46 11.74
N SER A 131 3.15 5.99 11.77
CA SER A 131 2.70 7.06 10.88
C SER A 131 2.73 8.41 11.55
N LEU A 132 3.39 9.39 10.89
CA LEU A 132 3.34 10.78 11.33
C LEU A 132 1.92 11.34 11.23
N VAL A 133 1.18 11.00 10.19
CA VAL A 133 -0.20 11.46 9.98
C VAL A 133 -1.14 10.94 11.07
N ASN A 134 -1.04 9.66 11.43
CA ASN A 134 -1.85 9.08 12.50
C ASN A 134 -1.53 9.74 13.85
N LEU A 135 -0.24 10.00 14.11
CA LEU A 135 0.19 10.74 15.31
C LEU A 135 -0.47 12.11 15.36
N GLU A 136 -0.41 12.88 14.27
CA GLU A 136 -1.01 14.22 14.18
C GLU A 136 -2.53 14.21 14.41
N LEU A 137 -3.23 13.19 13.88
CA LEU A 137 -4.69 13.06 14.02
C LEU A 137 -5.12 12.65 15.44
N LEU A 138 -4.38 11.78 16.10
CA LEU A 138 -4.80 11.20 17.38
C LEU A 138 -4.24 11.93 18.60
N SER A 139 -3.07 12.58 18.50
CA SER A 139 -2.40 13.22 19.63
C SER A 139 -3.21 14.31 20.34
N PRO A 140 -4.15 15.04 19.70
CA PRO A 140 -5.03 15.95 20.41
C PRO A 140 -6.02 15.27 21.37
N HIS A 141 -6.25 13.98 21.21
CA HIS A 141 -7.29 13.23 21.92
C HIS A 141 -6.73 12.19 22.90
N ILE A 142 -5.55 11.65 22.64
CA ILE A 142 -4.91 10.62 23.43
C ILE A 142 -3.39 10.63 23.27
N THR A 143 -2.66 10.11 24.25
CA THR A 143 -1.21 9.87 24.11
C THR A 143 -0.95 8.75 23.11
N VAL A 144 -0.22 9.06 22.03
CA VAL A 144 0.16 8.10 20.98
C VAL A 144 1.64 7.76 21.13
N LYS A 145 1.97 6.49 21.06
CA LYS A 145 3.35 5.98 21.06
C LYS A 145 3.82 5.81 19.63
N LEU A 146 4.76 6.64 19.20
CA LEU A 146 5.30 6.59 17.86
C LEU A 146 6.41 5.53 17.77
N ILE A 147 6.26 4.57 16.86
CA ILE A 147 7.32 3.67 16.43
C ILE A 147 8.19 4.48 15.45
N GLY A 148 9.27 5.06 15.98
CA GLY A 148 10.22 5.89 15.23
C GLY A 148 11.18 5.06 14.40
N GLY A 149 12.08 5.76 13.67
CA GLY A 149 13.07 5.13 12.80
C GLY A 149 13.48 6.09 11.69
N GLU A 150 13.72 5.56 10.50
CA GLU A 150 14.01 6.36 9.30
C GLU A 150 12.70 6.97 8.76
N TYR A 151 12.63 8.30 8.71
CA TYR A 151 11.46 8.99 8.17
C TYR A 151 11.43 8.94 6.65
N ARG A 152 10.31 8.45 6.10
CA ARG A 152 10.05 8.40 4.66
C ARG A 152 9.04 9.49 4.28
N SER A 153 9.53 10.59 3.74
CA SER A 153 8.70 11.76 3.41
C SER A 153 7.59 11.46 2.41
N ASN A 154 7.85 10.59 1.43
CA ASN A 154 6.87 10.20 0.42
C ASN A 154 5.72 9.33 0.96
N ARG A 155 5.89 8.69 2.12
CA ARG A 155 4.89 7.88 2.81
C ARG A 155 4.37 8.54 4.09
N ARG A 156 5.08 9.56 4.60
CA ARG A 156 4.82 10.24 5.87
C ARG A 156 4.82 9.25 7.06
N ASP A 157 5.75 8.30 7.03
CA ASP A 157 5.89 7.26 8.03
C ASP A 157 7.36 6.99 8.41
N PHE A 158 7.54 6.10 9.39
CA PHE A 158 8.83 5.67 9.86
C PHE A 158 9.02 4.18 9.61
N SER A 159 10.25 3.77 9.27
CA SER A 159 10.60 2.37 9.01
C SER A 159 12.07 2.10 9.30
N GLY A 160 12.55 0.93 8.91
CA GLY A 160 13.94 0.50 9.04
C GLY A 160 14.26 -0.13 10.39
N TYR A 161 15.52 -0.48 10.58
CA TYR A 161 15.99 -1.30 11.69
C TYR A 161 15.56 -0.80 13.09
N LEU A 162 15.57 0.51 13.32
CA LEU A 162 15.15 1.06 14.61
C LEU A 162 13.65 0.86 14.85
N ALA A 163 12.82 1.03 13.82
CA ALA A 163 11.38 0.77 13.92
C ALA A 163 11.10 -0.70 14.25
N GLU A 164 11.80 -1.62 13.56
CA GLU A 164 11.71 -3.07 13.80
C GLU A 164 12.13 -3.42 15.24
N LYS A 165 13.22 -2.84 15.73
CA LYS A 165 13.69 -3.05 17.11
C LYS A 165 12.75 -2.49 18.17
N LEU A 166 12.03 -1.41 17.90
CA LEU A 166 11.03 -0.88 18.82
C LEU A 166 9.79 -1.77 18.92
N LEU A 167 9.50 -2.58 17.90
CA LEU A 167 8.42 -3.57 17.93
C LEU A 167 8.80 -4.84 18.70
N ASP A 168 10.09 -5.11 18.87
CA ASP A 168 10.58 -6.28 19.57
C ASP A 168 10.07 -6.30 21.04
N GLY A 169 9.40 -7.37 21.42
CA GLY A 169 8.81 -7.53 22.74
C GLY A 169 7.50 -6.77 23.00
N LEU A 170 6.96 -6.05 22.01
CA LEU A 170 5.60 -5.50 22.10
C LEU A 170 4.57 -6.57 21.75
N HIS A 171 3.41 -6.48 22.38
CA HIS A 171 2.25 -7.31 22.10
C HIS A 171 1.00 -6.42 21.97
N PHE A 172 0.16 -6.71 20.99
CA PHE A 172 -1.03 -5.91 20.68
C PHE A 172 -2.30 -6.77 20.81
N SER A 173 -3.34 -6.22 21.43
CA SER A 173 -4.65 -6.87 21.41
C SER A 173 -5.26 -6.86 20.02
N LYS A 174 -5.07 -5.74 19.29
CA LYS A 174 -5.53 -5.59 17.91
C LYS A 174 -4.54 -4.80 17.08
N CYS A 175 -4.40 -5.15 15.80
CA CYS A 175 -3.74 -4.30 14.82
C CYS A 175 -4.63 -4.02 13.62
N PHE A 176 -4.44 -2.85 13.03
CA PHE A 176 -5.09 -2.43 11.81
C PHE A 176 -4.03 -2.11 10.77
N LEU A 177 -3.96 -2.95 9.74
CA LEU A 177 -2.95 -2.89 8.69
C LEU A 177 -3.58 -2.54 7.35
N GLY A 178 -2.84 -1.78 6.52
CA GLY A 178 -3.15 -1.60 5.12
C GLY A 178 -2.54 -2.69 4.25
N ALA A 179 -3.01 -2.76 2.99
CA ALA A 179 -2.31 -3.50 1.94
C ALA A 179 -2.37 -2.71 0.62
N ASP A 180 -1.31 -2.79 -0.15
CA ASP A 180 -1.27 -2.20 -1.50
C ASP A 180 -1.97 -3.11 -2.52
N GLY A 181 -2.19 -4.37 -2.18
CA GLY A 181 -2.97 -5.33 -2.95
C GLY A 181 -3.21 -6.65 -2.22
N PHE A 182 -4.22 -7.38 -2.70
CA PHE A 182 -4.49 -8.77 -2.33
C PHE A 182 -4.64 -9.61 -3.59
N HIS A 183 -3.94 -10.73 -3.62
CA HIS A 183 -4.00 -11.68 -4.72
C HIS A 183 -4.09 -13.12 -4.19
N THR A 184 -4.92 -13.95 -4.82
CA THR A 184 -5.16 -15.33 -4.37
C THR A 184 -3.89 -16.17 -4.24
N LYS A 185 -2.89 -15.92 -5.06
CA LYS A 185 -1.60 -16.64 -5.00
C LYS A 185 -0.63 -16.07 -3.97
N TYR A 186 -0.65 -14.75 -3.76
CA TYR A 186 0.40 -14.06 -3.00
C TYR A 186 -0.08 -13.49 -1.66
N GLY A 187 -1.39 -13.54 -1.39
CA GLY A 187 -1.99 -12.97 -0.18
C GLY A 187 -1.94 -11.45 -0.18
N PHE A 188 -1.71 -10.86 0.98
CA PHE A 188 -1.60 -9.42 1.20
C PHE A 188 -0.20 -8.93 0.85
N THR A 189 -0.13 -7.84 0.08
CA THR A 189 1.12 -7.37 -0.51
C THR A 189 1.36 -5.88 -0.24
N ALA A 190 2.64 -5.51 -0.13
CA ALA A 190 3.13 -4.16 0.03
C ALA A 190 4.05 -3.74 -1.13
N THR A 191 4.26 -2.43 -1.31
CA THR A 191 5.11 -1.88 -2.37
C THR A 191 6.59 -1.95 -2.07
N ASP A 192 6.98 -2.06 -0.80
CA ASP A 192 8.38 -2.08 -0.38
C ASP A 192 8.65 -3.05 0.78
N PHE A 193 9.92 -3.47 0.90
CA PHE A 193 10.38 -4.45 1.89
C PHE A 193 10.18 -3.99 3.33
N SER A 194 10.46 -2.72 3.62
CA SER A 194 10.39 -2.22 5.00
C SER A 194 8.95 -2.22 5.52
N THR A 195 7.98 -1.85 4.67
CA THR A 195 6.55 -1.92 5.02
C THR A 195 6.12 -3.38 5.19
N ALA A 196 6.49 -4.27 4.26
CA ALA A 196 6.15 -5.68 4.36
C ALA A 196 6.70 -6.30 5.66
N HIS A 197 7.96 -6.07 5.98
CA HIS A 197 8.59 -6.64 7.16
C HIS A 197 8.01 -6.10 8.48
N LEU A 198 7.73 -4.79 8.57
CA LEU A 198 7.03 -4.24 9.74
C LEU A 198 5.66 -4.89 9.93
N ASN A 199 4.90 -5.08 8.84
CA ASN A 199 3.58 -5.72 8.91
C ASN A 199 3.67 -7.19 9.34
N GLU A 200 4.70 -7.94 8.89
CA GLU A 200 4.97 -9.32 9.35
C GLU A 200 5.24 -9.35 10.87
N LEU A 201 6.10 -8.46 11.38
CA LEU A 201 6.42 -8.38 12.80
C LEU A 201 5.18 -8.07 13.64
N VAL A 202 4.37 -7.10 13.20
CA VAL A 202 3.14 -6.73 13.89
C VAL A 202 2.12 -7.87 13.90
N LEU A 203 1.92 -8.55 12.75
CA LEU A 203 1.03 -9.71 12.65
C LEU A 203 1.43 -10.83 13.62
N SER A 204 2.74 -11.08 13.77
CA SER A 204 3.25 -12.13 14.66
C SER A 204 3.08 -11.81 16.14
N SER A 205 2.82 -10.54 16.49
CA SER A 205 2.74 -10.04 17.88
C SER A 205 1.33 -9.55 18.26
N THR A 206 0.31 -9.95 17.49
CA THR A 206 -1.07 -9.43 17.65
C THR A 206 -2.08 -10.56 17.82
N ASP A 207 -3.01 -10.40 18.78
CA ASP A 207 -4.09 -11.37 19.01
C ASP A 207 -5.15 -11.35 17.87
N ARG A 208 -5.59 -10.15 17.44
CA ARG A 208 -6.58 -9.97 16.37
C ARG A 208 -6.11 -8.95 15.34
N SER A 209 -5.74 -9.42 14.18
CA SER A 209 -5.21 -8.61 13.10
C SER A 209 -6.27 -8.30 12.05
N TYR A 210 -6.52 -7.03 11.80
CA TYR A 210 -7.45 -6.56 10.78
C TYR A 210 -6.68 -6.00 9.59
N VAL A 211 -6.94 -6.52 8.39
CA VAL A 211 -6.47 -5.90 7.15
C VAL A 211 -7.60 -5.07 6.56
N VAL A 212 -7.34 -3.78 6.36
CA VAL A 212 -8.36 -2.78 6.00
C VAL A 212 -8.04 -2.22 4.63
N ILE A 213 -8.78 -2.67 3.62
CA ILE A 213 -8.52 -2.37 2.20
C ILE A 213 -9.81 -2.05 1.44
N ASP A 214 -9.75 -1.10 0.53
CA ASP A 214 -10.84 -0.87 -0.40
C ASP A 214 -10.89 -1.94 -1.51
N SER A 215 -12.06 -2.13 -2.11
CA SER A 215 -12.31 -3.18 -3.10
C SER A 215 -11.45 -3.11 -4.35
N SER A 216 -10.80 -1.97 -4.64
CA SER A 216 -9.88 -1.84 -5.78
C SER A 216 -8.55 -2.59 -5.56
N LYS A 217 -8.27 -3.01 -4.33
CA LYS A 217 -7.04 -3.73 -3.97
C LYS A 217 -7.12 -5.24 -4.19
N PHE A 218 -8.32 -5.78 -4.35
CA PHE A 218 -8.49 -7.18 -4.70
C PHE A 218 -8.06 -7.44 -6.14
N THR A 219 -7.46 -8.60 -6.40
CA THR A 219 -6.87 -9.01 -7.69
C THR A 219 -5.62 -8.24 -8.12
N VAL A 220 -5.13 -7.32 -7.30
CA VAL A 220 -3.88 -6.60 -7.52
C VAL A 220 -2.79 -7.26 -6.66
N ALA A 221 -1.66 -7.60 -7.26
CA ALA A 221 -0.46 -7.97 -6.52
C ALA A 221 0.54 -6.81 -6.56
N SER A 222 1.01 -6.40 -5.39
CA SER A 222 2.14 -5.49 -5.28
C SER A 222 3.45 -6.27 -5.23
N VAL A 223 4.55 -5.66 -4.83
CA VAL A 223 5.90 -6.21 -5.02
C VAL A 223 6.20 -7.35 -4.06
N ILE A 224 5.76 -7.24 -2.80
CA ILE A 224 6.18 -8.13 -1.72
C ILE A 224 4.96 -8.58 -0.93
N SER A 225 4.83 -9.91 -0.76
CA SER A 225 3.85 -10.49 0.17
C SER A 225 4.34 -10.30 1.61
N TYR A 226 3.45 -9.86 2.49
CA TYR A 226 3.73 -9.82 3.93
C TYR A 226 2.86 -10.80 4.73
N SER A 227 1.81 -11.34 4.12
CA SER A 227 1.02 -12.43 4.70
C SER A 227 0.24 -13.17 3.62
N HIS A 228 0.27 -14.48 3.69
CA HIS A 228 -0.61 -15.32 2.89
C HIS A 228 -2.02 -15.47 3.51
N GLY A 229 -2.28 -14.81 4.63
CA GLY A 229 -3.48 -14.88 5.43
C GLY A 229 -3.26 -15.50 6.81
N ASP A 230 -2.10 -16.11 7.03
CA ASP A 230 -1.73 -16.60 8.35
C ASP A 230 -1.71 -15.40 9.34
N ASN A 231 -2.28 -15.58 10.51
CA ASN A 231 -2.40 -14.53 11.54
C ASN A 231 -3.28 -13.33 11.16
N VAL A 232 -4.12 -13.43 10.11
CA VAL A 232 -5.13 -12.40 9.81
C VAL A 232 -6.47 -12.85 10.35
N TYR A 233 -7.03 -12.08 11.29
CA TYR A 233 -8.33 -12.35 11.88
C TYR A 233 -9.48 -11.98 10.94
N ALA A 234 -9.42 -10.78 10.35
CA ALA A 234 -10.47 -10.31 9.45
C ALA A 234 -9.96 -9.34 8.38
N VAL A 235 -10.67 -9.32 7.25
CA VAL A 235 -10.55 -8.28 6.22
C VAL A 235 -11.76 -7.38 6.26
N ILE A 236 -11.54 -6.07 6.34
CA ILE A 236 -12.59 -5.05 6.27
C ILE A 236 -12.52 -4.36 4.91
N THR A 237 -13.64 -4.33 4.19
CA THR A 237 -13.70 -3.75 2.84
C THR A 237 -15.06 -3.11 2.55
N ASP A 238 -15.12 -2.27 1.51
CA ASP A 238 -16.32 -1.54 1.10
C ASP A 238 -17.27 -2.35 0.20
N LYS A 239 -16.81 -3.46 -0.37
CA LYS A 239 -17.58 -4.22 -1.36
C LYS A 239 -17.22 -5.69 -1.33
N THR A 240 -18.20 -6.55 -1.44
CA THR A 240 -18.00 -8.00 -1.53
C THR A 240 -17.08 -8.33 -2.70
N PRO A 241 -15.94 -8.99 -2.48
CA PRO A 241 -15.05 -9.41 -3.56
C PRO A 241 -15.62 -10.58 -4.35
N THR A 242 -14.91 -11.00 -5.39
CA THR A 242 -15.31 -12.14 -6.23
C THR A 242 -15.25 -13.46 -5.46
N LYS A 243 -16.05 -14.45 -5.89
CA LYS A 243 -16.12 -15.76 -5.23
C LYS A 243 -14.75 -16.42 -4.99
N PRO A 244 -13.79 -16.45 -5.92
CA PRO A 244 -12.48 -17.05 -5.66
C PRO A 244 -11.72 -16.42 -4.49
N ILE A 245 -11.92 -15.11 -4.25
CA ILE A 245 -11.31 -14.41 -3.13
C ILE A 245 -12.02 -14.78 -1.83
N ILE A 246 -13.36 -14.84 -1.83
CA ILE A 246 -14.15 -15.27 -0.67
C ILE A 246 -13.77 -16.70 -0.27
N ASP A 247 -13.72 -17.61 -1.23
CA ASP A 247 -13.39 -19.02 -0.98
C ASP A 247 -12.00 -19.12 -0.31
N GLN A 248 -11.01 -18.37 -0.82
CA GLN A 248 -9.67 -18.36 -0.24
C GLN A 248 -9.61 -17.74 1.19
N LEU A 249 -10.34 -16.66 1.43
CA LEU A 249 -10.40 -16.09 2.79
C LEU A 249 -11.05 -17.09 3.76
N THR A 250 -12.11 -17.77 3.32
CA THR A 250 -12.80 -18.79 4.11
C THR A 250 -11.91 -20.02 4.38
N GLU A 251 -11.15 -20.50 3.39
CA GLU A 251 -10.19 -21.61 3.56
C GLU A 251 -9.10 -21.32 4.60
N ARG A 252 -8.86 -20.06 4.90
CA ARG A 252 -7.85 -19.59 5.86
C ARG A 252 -8.47 -19.08 7.16
N ASP A 253 -9.75 -19.33 7.40
CA ASP A 253 -10.50 -18.84 8.56
C ASP A 253 -10.49 -17.31 8.73
N ILE A 254 -10.29 -16.56 7.63
CA ILE A 254 -10.30 -15.11 7.65
C ILE A 254 -11.73 -14.61 7.50
N GLN A 255 -12.21 -13.84 8.47
CA GLN A 255 -13.52 -13.21 8.40
C GLN A 255 -13.55 -12.10 7.34
N LEU A 256 -14.58 -12.06 6.53
CA LEU A 256 -14.83 -10.98 5.57
C LEU A 256 -15.91 -10.05 6.12
N LEU A 257 -15.53 -8.83 6.46
CA LEU A 257 -16.40 -7.79 7.00
C LEU A 257 -16.62 -6.73 5.90
N VAL A 258 -17.83 -6.67 5.37
CA VAL A 258 -18.22 -5.72 4.31
C VAL A 258 -19.08 -4.63 4.90
N CYS A 259 -18.71 -3.37 4.72
CA CYS A 259 -19.42 -2.20 5.24
C CYS A 259 -20.14 -1.40 4.15
#